data_4bdedd33df8e641df50ae3b5efaed9ef
#
_entry.id   4bdedd33df8e641df50ae3b5efaed9ef
#
_cell.length_a   1.000
_cell.length_b   1.000
_cell.length_c   1.000
_cell.angle_alpha   90.00
_cell.angle_beta   90.00
_cell.angle_gamma   90.00
#
_symmetry.space_group_name_H-M   'P 1'
#
loop_
_entity.id
_entity.type
_entity.pdbx_description
1 polymer ?
#
loop_
_entity_poly.entity_id
_entity_poly.type
_entity_poly.pdbx_seq_one_letter_code
_entity_poly.pdbx_strand_id
1 'polypeptide(L)'
;MRTCGGTERHCRTLYHAGLTSDLLAFVRQLGASAFLVGFSLGGNVVLKLGGELGHGAAGLIDGVCGVSTPLDLAACARRIAEPENRLYEARFVRRMRARLCATGRYTERDFAGMRSVMELDDRITAPTFGFGNAGNDYQTQSPIGYLNAIRVPTLLIQAKDDTFIPSRSSNRRRCGPTRK
;
A
#
# COMPACT_ATOMS: atom_id res chain seq x y z
N MET A 1 2.74 -2.41 10.13
CA MET A 1 3.00 -1.10 9.48
C MET A 1 3.23 -0.08 10.59
N ARG A 2 4.14 0.85 10.37
CA ARG A 2 4.41 1.95 11.32
C ARG A 2 3.12 2.71 11.62
N THR A 3 3.05 3.32 12.79
CA THR A 3 1.89 4.09 13.24
C THR A 3 0.55 3.33 13.19
N CYS A 4 0.59 2.02 13.34
CA CYS A 4 -0.57 1.16 13.37
C CYS A 4 -0.54 0.25 14.60
N GLY A 5 -1.73 -0.13 15.11
CA GLY A 5 -1.83 -1.14 16.16
C GLY A 5 -1.28 -0.71 17.53
N GLY A 6 -1.37 0.56 17.88
CA GLY A 6 -0.91 1.07 19.18
C GLY A 6 0.57 1.50 19.19
N THR A 7 1.24 1.48 18.02
CA THR A 7 2.66 1.88 17.92
C THR A 7 2.85 3.35 17.52
N GLU A 8 1.79 4.13 17.43
CA GLU A 8 1.79 5.49 16.87
C GLU A 8 2.83 6.40 17.55
N ARG A 9 2.90 6.36 18.89
CA ARG A 9 3.82 7.20 19.69
C ARG A 9 5.28 6.77 19.61
N HIS A 10 5.53 5.53 19.21
CA HIS A 10 6.89 4.96 19.15
C HIS A 10 7.54 5.09 17.77
N CYS A 11 6.76 5.46 16.76
CA CYS A 11 7.25 5.56 15.39
C CYS A 11 7.87 6.93 15.12
N ARG A 12 9.11 6.94 14.61
CA ARG A 12 9.79 8.19 14.23
C ARG A 12 9.23 8.81 12.95
N THR A 13 8.68 7.99 12.07
CA THR A 13 8.10 8.43 10.79
C THR A 13 6.75 7.78 10.58
N LEU A 14 5.95 8.33 9.69
CA LEU A 14 4.70 7.74 9.23
C LEU A 14 4.99 6.50 8.37
N TYR A 15 3.95 5.96 7.75
CA TYR A 15 4.07 4.98 6.66
C TYR A 15 3.41 5.55 5.40
N HIS A 16 3.80 5.03 4.25
CA HIS A 16 3.14 5.21 2.98
C HIS A 16 2.83 3.86 2.33
N ALA A 17 2.02 3.87 1.27
CA ALA A 17 1.51 2.65 0.65
C ALA A 17 2.60 1.67 0.18
N GLY A 18 3.73 2.20 -0.26
CA GLY A 18 4.84 1.42 -0.81
C GLY A 18 6.04 1.25 0.14
N LEU A 19 5.87 1.42 1.46
CA LEU A 19 6.97 1.30 2.42
C LEU A 19 7.39 -0.16 2.60
N THR A 20 8.31 -0.62 1.78
CA THR A 20 8.80 -2.02 1.74
C THR A 20 9.98 -2.27 2.68
N SER A 21 10.72 -1.22 3.06
CA SER A 21 11.95 -1.35 3.85
C SER A 21 11.76 -2.04 5.20
N ASP A 22 10.63 -1.78 5.88
CA ASP A 22 10.33 -2.41 7.18
C ASP A 22 10.08 -3.91 7.03
N LEU A 23 9.32 -4.29 5.99
CA LEU A 23 9.06 -5.69 5.69
C LEU A 23 10.34 -6.41 5.28
N LEU A 24 11.16 -5.79 4.46
CA LEU A 24 12.45 -6.34 4.05
C LEU A 24 13.38 -6.57 5.25
N ALA A 25 13.47 -5.59 6.16
CA ALA A 25 14.26 -5.73 7.38
C ALA A 25 13.76 -6.89 8.23
N PHE A 26 12.44 -7.04 8.38
CA PHE A 26 11.83 -8.14 9.12
C PHE A 26 12.13 -9.50 8.47
N VAL A 27 11.93 -9.64 7.15
CA VAL A 27 12.18 -10.91 6.45
C VAL A 27 13.65 -11.33 6.56
N ARG A 28 14.58 -10.38 6.46
CA ARG A 28 16.01 -10.67 6.65
C ARG A 28 16.35 -11.17 8.05
N GLN A 29 15.61 -10.71 9.07
CA GLN A 29 15.82 -11.15 10.46
C GLN A 29 15.25 -12.55 10.76
N LEU A 30 14.33 -13.07 9.92
CA LEU A 30 13.77 -14.41 10.15
C LEU A 30 14.80 -15.52 10.02
N GLY A 31 15.89 -15.32 9.29
CA GLY A 31 16.90 -16.35 9.02
C GLY A 31 16.43 -17.54 8.19
N ALA A 32 15.23 -17.44 7.60
CA ALA A 32 14.61 -18.44 6.74
C ALA A 32 13.76 -17.74 5.68
N SER A 33 13.53 -18.39 4.55
CA SER A 33 12.60 -17.89 3.52
C SER A 33 11.14 -17.96 4.00
N ALA A 34 10.29 -17.10 3.46
CA ALA A 34 8.92 -16.95 3.89
C ALA A 34 7.95 -16.74 2.72
N PHE A 35 6.72 -17.24 2.86
CA PHE A 35 5.59 -16.77 2.05
C PHE A 35 5.02 -15.49 2.66
N LEU A 36 4.86 -14.46 1.82
CA LEU A 36 4.29 -13.19 2.25
C LEU A 36 2.86 -13.06 1.76
N VAL A 37 1.93 -12.89 2.71
CA VAL A 37 0.51 -12.64 2.41
C VAL A 37 0.13 -11.26 2.89
N GLY A 38 -0.34 -10.42 1.98
CA GLY A 38 -0.75 -9.05 2.28
C GLY A 38 -2.20 -8.80 1.91
N PHE A 39 -2.96 -8.15 2.80
CA PHE A 39 -4.33 -7.72 2.57
C PHE A 39 -4.38 -6.23 2.30
N SER A 40 -5.20 -5.81 1.32
CA SER A 40 -5.41 -4.40 1.00
C SER A 40 -4.06 -3.69 0.81
N LEU A 41 -3.77 -2.62 1.54
CA LEU A 41 -2.50 -1.91 1.51
C LEU A 41 -1.28 -2.79 1.88
N GLY A 42 -1.48 -3.82 2.72
CA GLY A 42 -0.44 -4.84 2.98
C GLY A 42 -0.10 -5.65 1.74
N GLY A 43 -1.08 -5.92 0.88
CA GLY A 43 -0.87 -6.53 -0.42
C GLY A 43 -0.01 -5.66 -1.33
N ASN A 44 -0.22 -4.34 -1.31
CA ASN A 44 0.62 -3.38 -2.02
C ASN A 44 2.10 -3.52 -1.61
N VAL A 45 2.36 -3.56 -0.30
CA VAL A 45 3.72 -3.67 0.24
C VAL A 45 4.39 -4.98 -0.16
N VAL A 46 3.71 -6.14 -0.04
CA VAL A 46 4.33 -7.43 -0.36
C VAL A 46 4.59 -7.60 -1.85
N LEU A 47 3.67 -7.15 -2.71
CA LEU A 47 3.84 -7.22 -4.16
C LEU A 47 4.96 -6.29 -4.66
N LYS A 48 4.98 -5.06 -4.13
CA LYS A 48 6.03 -4.10 -4.46
C LYS A 48 7.40 -4.62 -4.01
N LEU A 49 7.50 -5.16 -2.78
CA LEU A 49 8.74 -5.76 -2.29
C LEU A 49 9.21 -6.90 -3.20
N GLY A 50 8.30 -7.79 -3.60
CA GLY A 50 8.62 -8.88 -4.52
C GLY A 50 9.19 -8.39 -5.86
N GLY A 51 8.64 -7.29 -6.38
CA GLY A 51 9.12 -6.67 -7.61
C GLY A 51 10.44 -5.90 -7.45
N GLU A 52 10.62 -5.18 -6.34
CA GLU A 52 11.87 -4.48 -6.03
C GLU A 52 13.05 -5.46 -5.87
N LEU A 53 12.80 -6.59 -5.23
CA LEU A 53 13.82 -7.62 -5.06
C LEU A 53 14.12 -8.37 -6.37
N GLY A 54 13.11 -8.65 -7.19
CA GLY A 54 13.29 -9.41 -8.42
C GLY A 54 14.01 -10.73 -8.16
N HIS A 55 15.13 -10.97 -8.82
CA HIS A 55 15.97 -12.16 -8.60
C HIS A 55 16.59 -12.22 -7.19
N GLY A 56 16.76 -11.09 -6.51
CA GLY A 56 17.26 -11.01 -5.15
C GLY A 56 16.28 -11.51 -4.07
N ALA A 57 15.06 -11.91 -4.46
CA ALA A 57 14.10 -12.54 -3.57
C ALA A 57 14.47 -13.99 -3.19
N ALA A 58 15.31 -14.64 -4.01
CA ALA A 58 15.71 -16.03 -3.78
C ALA A 58 16.35 -16.22 -2.38
N GLY A 59 15.85 -17.20 -1.65
CA GLY A 59 16.29 -17.49 -0.27
C GLY A 59 15.72 -16.55 0.80
N LEU A 60 14.99 -15.49 0.40
CA LEU A 60 14.30 -14.59 1.33
C LEU A 60 12.79 -14.77 1.26
N ILE A 61 12.23 -14.93 0.05
CA ILE A 61 10.80 -14.99 -0.20
C ILE A 61 10.51 -16.18 -1.11
N ASP A 62 9.67 -17.11 -0.66
CA ASP A 62 9.25 -18.28 -1.44
C ASP A 62 8.03 -17.97 -2.32
N GLY A 63 7.28 -16.93 -1.99
CA GLY A 63 6.14 -16.47 -2.79
C GLY A 63 5.43 -15.30 -2.14
N VAL A 64 4.61 -14.61 -2.94
CA VAL A 64 3.82 -13.45 -2.49
C VAL A 64 2.35 -13.64 -2.84
N CYS A 65 1.47 -13.26 -1.92
CA CYS A 65 0.03 -13.26 -2.14
C CYS A 65 -0.55 -11.88 -1.77
N GLY A 66 -1.21 -11.25 -2.73
CA GLY A 66 -1.97 -10.03 -2.52
C GLY A 66 -3.46 -10.28 -2.55
N VAL A 67 -4.16 -9.96 -1.46
CA VAL A 67 -5.62 -10.11 -1.32
C VAL A 67 -6.26 -8.73 -1.28
N SER A 68 -7.20 -8.47 -2.18
CA SER A 68 -7.88 -7.16 -2.32
C SER A 68 -6.88 -6.00 -2.33
N THR A 69 -5.90 -6.10 -3.22
CA THR A 69 -4.77 -5.18 -3.27
C THR A 69 -5.03 -4.00 -4.20
N PRO A 70 -4.80 -2.76 -3.77
CA PRO A 70 -4.87 -1.58 -4.63
C PRO A 70 -3.66 -1.53 -5.57
N LEU A 71 -3.70 -2.31 -6.66
CA LEU A 71 -2.60 -2.39 -7.64
C LEU A 71 -2.28 -1.04 -8.29
N ASP A 72 -3.30 -0.21 -8.49
CA ASP A 72 -3.21 1.18 -8.96
C ASP A 72 -3.80 2.08 -7.87
N LEU A 73 -2.92 2.71 -7.09
CA LEU A 73 -3.32 3.57 -5.96
C LEU A 73 -4.14 4.76 -6.42
N ALA A 74 -3.80 5.37 -7.56
CA ALA A 74 -4.54 6.51 -8.09
C ALA A 74 -5.96 6.11 -8.51
N ALA A 75 -6.13 4.96 -9.15
CA ALA A 75 -7.45 4.46 -9.51
C ALA A 75 -8.29 4.15 -8.26
N CYS A 76 -7.69 3.55 -7.22
CA CYS A 76 -8.36 3.27 -5.96
C CYS A 76 -8.74 4.55 -5.21
N ALA A 77 -7.86 5.55 -5.15
CA ALA A 77 -8.15 6.83 -4.51
C ALA A 77 -9.32 7.55 -5.20
N ARG A 78 -9.36 7.55 -6.54
CA ARG A 78 -10.50 8.08 -7.29
C ARG A 78 -11.78 7.30 -7.01
N ARG A 79 -11.70 5.96 -6.97
CA ARG A 79 -12.88 5.12 -6.71
C ARG A 79 -13.46 5.33 -5.30
N ILE A 80 -12.61 5.49 -4.29
CA ILE A 80 -13.03 5.78 -2.91
C ILE A 80 -13.74 7.15 -2.84
N ALA A 81 -13.32 8.13 -3.65
CA ALA A 81 -13.90 9.47 -3.67
C ALA A 81 -15.25 9.56 -4.42
N GLU A 82 -15.72 8.48 -5.08
CA GLU A 82 -17.02 8.47 -5.75
C GLU A 82 -18.20 8.60 -4.75
N PRO A 83 -19.30 9.22 -5.15
CA PRO A 83 -20.43 9.56 -4.26
C PRO A 83 -20.96 8.36 -3.46
N GLU A 84 -21.02 7.18 -4.05
CA GLU A 84 -21.46 5.95 -3.37
C GLU A 84 -20.53 5.51 -2.23
N ASN A 85 -19.26 5.89 -2.27
CA ASN A 85 -18.24 5.52 -1.29
C ASN A 85 -17.97 6.61 -0.25
N ARG A 86 -18.64 7.77 -0.30
CA ARG A 86 -18.34 8.93 0.55
C ARG A 86 -18.36 8.65 2.05
N LEU A 87 -19.21 7.73 2.51
CA LEU A 87 -19.25 7.36 3.93
C LEU A 87 -18.01 6.58 4.36
N TYR A 88 -17.54 5.72 3.47
CA TYR A 88 -16.30 4.97 3.67
C TYR A 88 -15.10 5.91 3.61
N GLU A 89 -15.03 6.81 2.64
CA GLU A 89 -13.96 7.80 2.55
C GLU A 89 -13.90 8.66 3.80
N ALA A 90 -15.03 9.21 4.25
CA ALA A 90 -15.10 9.98 5.50
C ALA A 90 -14.60 9.19 6.71
N ARG A 91 -14.93 7.89 6.79
CA ARG A 91 -14.42 6.99 7.84
C ARG A 91 -12.91 6.78 7.72
N PHE A 92 -12.36 6.59 6.51
CA PHE A 92 -10.93 6.47 6.30
C PHE A 92 -10.20 7.74 6.71
N VAL A 93 -10.61 8.89 6.21
CA VAL A 93 -10.03 10.19 6.55
C VAL A 93 -10.04 10.42 8.06
N ARG A 94 -11.18 10.19 8.73
CA ARG A 94 -11.27 10.32 10.19
C ARG A 94 -10.27 9.41 10.91
N ARG A 95 -10.13 8.14 10.49
CA ARG A 95 -9.20 7.21 11.10
C ARG A 95 -7.73 7.57 10.84
N MET A 96 -7.43 8.05 9.64
CA MET A 96 -6.08 8.52 9.30
C MET A 96 -5.71 9.73 10.16
N ARG A 97 -6.61 10.73 10.28
CA ARG A 97 -6.42 11.91 11.15
C ARG A 97 -6.17 11.50 12.60
N ALA A 98 -7.06 10.69 13.17
CA ALA A 98 -6.90 10.23 14.55
C ALA A 98 -5.56 9.52 14.78
N ARG A 99 -5.12 8.69 13.84
CA ARG A 99 -3.82 8.01 13.89
C ARG A 99 -2.65 9.00 13.80
N LEU A 100 -2.74 9.96 12.90
CA LEU A 100 -1.70 10.99 12.74
C LEU A 100 -1.60 11.88 13.98
N CYS A 101 -2.72 12.30 14.55
CA CYS A 101 -2.75 13.03 15.83
C CYS A 101 -2.15 12.19 16.97
N ALA A 102 -2.41 10.88 17.01
CA ALA A 102 -1.86 9.99 18.04
C ALA A 102 -0.34 9.87 18.01
N THR A 103 0.31 10.26 16.91
CA THR A 103 1.79 10.36 16.84
C THR A 103 2.33 11.54 17.64
N GLY A 104 1.50 12.50 18.02
CA GLY A 104 1.91 13.76 18.65
C GLY A 104 2.56 14.78 17.71
N ARG A 105 2.63 14.49 16.41
CA ARG A 105 3.26 15.38 15.39
C ARG A 105 2.26 16.29 14.68
N TYR A 106 1.00 15.91 14.70
CA TYR A 106 -0.09 16.60 14.02
C TYR A 106 -1.20 16.91 15.02
N THR A 107 -1.90 17.99 14.75
CA THR A 107 -3.08 18.45 15.46
C THR A 107 -4.27 18.45 14.52
N GLU A 108 -5.49 18.54 15.04
CA GLU A 108 -6.69 18.65 14.20
C GLU A 108 -6.66 19.85 13.25
N ARG A 109 -5.92 20.91 13.59
CA ARG A 109 -5.76 22.10 12.73
C ARG A 109 -5.01 21.81 11.44
N ASP A 110 -4.06 20.86 11.48
CA ASP A 110 -3.27 20.49 10.30
C ASP A 110 -4.12 19.83 9.21
N PHE A 111 -5.30 19.32 9.57
CA PHE A 111 -6.24 18.67 8.67
C PHE A 111 -7.41 19.58 8.25
N ALA A 112 -7.34 20.87 8.57
CA ALA A 112 -8.41 21.80 8.24
C ALA A 112 -8.68 21.81 6.70
N GLY A 113 -9.95 21.61 6.32
CA GLY A 113 -10.39 21.58 4.93
C GLY A 113 -10.11 20.27 4.19
N MET A 114 -9.38 19.31 4.74
CA MET A 114 -9.16 18.00 4.10
C MET A 114 -10.38 17.09 4.30
N ARG A 115 -10.97 16.64 3.19
CA ARG A 115 -12.18 15.82 3.17
C ARG A 115 -12.01 14.48 2.46
N SER A 116 -10.92 14.31 1.70
CA SER A 116 -10.63 13.10 0.94
C SER A 116 -9.30 12.46 1.35
N VAL A 117 -9.16 11.18 1.02
CA VAL A 117 -7.90 10.44 1.20
C VAL A 117 -6.80 11.09 0.34
N MET A 118 -7.13 11.47 -0.89
CA MET A 118 -6.18 12.10 -1.82
C MET A 118 -5.65 13.43 -1.28
N GLU A 119 -6.51 14.28 -0.69
CA GLU A 119 -6.07 15.56 -0.09
C GLU A 119 -5.14 15.33 1.11
N LEU A 120 -5.37 14.28 1.90
CA LEU A 120 -4.52 13.93 3.02
C LEU A 120 -3.17 13.41 2.53
N ASP A 121 -3.17 12.56 1.52
CA ASP A 121 -1.93 12.06 0.93
C ASP A 121 -1.13 13.19 0.25
N ASP A 122 -1.81 14.11 -0.43
CA ASP A 122 -1.17 15.25 -1.10
C ASP A 122 -0.51 16.22 -0.13
N ARG A 123 -1.18 16.53 0.99
CA ARG A 123 -0.73 17.56 1.94
C ARG A 123 0.12 17.03 3.09
N ILE A 124 0.02 15.75 3.41
CA ILE A 124 0.70 15.14 4.56
C ILE A 124 1.65 14.03 4.13
N THR A 125 1.12 12.96 3.50
CA THR A 125 1.91 11.75 3.19
C THR A 125 3.00 12.05 2.17
N ALA A 126 2.64 12.59 1.02
CA ALA A 126 3.58 12.81 -0.07
C ALA A 126 4.72 13.79 0.29
N PRO A 127 4.47 14.95 0.93
CA PRO A 127 5.54 15.82 1.39
C PRO A 127 6.43 15.17 2.46
N THR A 128 5.84 14.42 3.40
CA THR A 128 6.58 13.76 4.48
C THR A 128 7.64 12.79 3.95
N PHE A 129 7.38 12.16 2.82
CA PHE A 129 8.29 11.18 2.21
C PHE A 129 9.03 11.70 0.97
N GLY A 130 8.92 12.99 0.68
CA GLY A 130 9.64 13.61 -0.44
C GLY A 130 9.05 13.32 -1.82
N PHE A 131 7.81 12.79 -1.89
CA PHE A 131 7.12 12.57 -3.17
C PHE A 131 6.61 13.85 -3.81
N GLY A 132 6.53 14.93 -3.05
CA GLY A 132 6.05 16.23 -3.51
C GLY A 132 4.53 16.32 -3.53
N ASN A 133 3.83 15.41 -4.22
CA ASN A 133 2.37 15.37 -4.32
C ASN A 133 1.85 13.93 -4.36
N ALA A 134 0.53 13.74 -4.14
CA ALA A 134 -0.12 12.43 -4.14
C ALA A 134 -0.02 11.72 -5.49
N GLY A 135 -0.02 12.45 -6.60
CA GLY A 135 0.10 11.87 -7.94
C GLY A 135 1.41 11.12 -8.13
N ASN A 136 2.53 11.73 -7.72
CA ASN A 136 3.85 11.10 -7.78
C ASN A 136 3.98 9.95 -6.77
N ASP A 137 3.44 10.11 -5.53
CA ASP A 137 3.37 9.02 -4.56
C ASP A 137 2.65 7.81 -5.19
N TYR A 138 1.43 8.00 -5.68
CA TYR A 138 0.65 6.91 -6.27
C TYR A 138 1.31 6.29 -7.49
N GLN A 139 1.92 7.08 -8.37
CA GLN A 139 2.62 6.59 -9.55
C GLN A 139 3.82 5.71 -9.17
N THR A 140 4.61 6.14 -8.20
CA THR A 140 5.85 5.47 -7.82
C THR A 140 5.64 4.33 -6.82
N GLN A 141 4.56 4.37 -6.04
CA GLN A 141 4.30 3.39 -4.99
C GLN A 141 3.27 2.31 -5.36
N SER A 142 2.60 2.44 -6.50
CA SER A 142 1.66 1.43 -7.00
C SER A 142 2.37 0.14 -7.40
N PRO A 143 1.94 -1.05 -6.89
CA PRO A 143 2.61 -2.31 -7.19
C PRO A 143 2.46 -2.73 -8.65
N ILE A 144 1.51 -2.18 -9.39
CA ILE A 144 1.30 -2.49 -10.82
C ILE A 144 2.57 -2.24 -11.65
N GLY A 145 3.39 -1.25 -11.27
CA GLY A 145 4.67 -0.96 -11.90
C GLY A 145 5.75 -2.01 -11.65
N TYR A 146 5.58 -2.80 -10.60
CA TYR A 146 6.57 -3.76 -10.12
C TYR A 146 6.23 -5.22 -10.46
N LEU A 147 4.98 -5.52 -10.83
CA LEU A 147 4.51 -6.90 -11.04
C LEU A 147 5.35 -7.69 -12.04
N ASN A 148 5.82 -7.06 -13.11
CA ASN A 148 6.63 -7.72 -14.14
C ASN A 148 8.03 -8.09 -13.66
N ALA A 149 8.51 -7.46 -12.62
CA ALA A 149 9.83 -7.71 -12.05
C ALA A 149 9.81 -8.83 -10.99
N ILE A 150 8.62 -9.24 -10.48
CA ILE A 150 8.52 -10.32 -9.50
C ILE A 150 9.04 -11.63 -10.11
N ARG A 151 9.90 -12.34 -9.37
CA ARG A 151 10.55 -13.59 -9.78
C ARG A 151 10.23 -14.76 -8.87
N VAL A 152 9.26 -14.61 -7.99
CA VAL A 152 8.76 -15.68 -7.11
C VAL A 152 7.30 -15.99 -7.45
N PRO A 153 6.77 -17.17 -7.07
CA PRO A 153 5.35 -17.51 -7.22
C PRO A 153 4.47 -16.40 -6.66
N THR A 154 3.49 -15.97 -7.45
CA THR A 154 2.64 -14.82 -7.11
C THR A 154 1.18 -15.17 -7.28
N LEU A 155 0.38 -14.92 -6.22
CA LEU A 155 -1.06 -15.08 -6.23
C LEU A 155 -1.74 -13.73 -5.99
N LEU A 156 -2.72 -13.39 -6.83
CA LEU A 156 -3.59 -12.24 -6.65
C LEU A 156 -5.03 -12.73 -6.47
N ILE A 157 -5.63 -12.35 -5.35
CA ILE A 157 -7.03 -12.65 -5.03
C ILE A 157 -7.79 -11.33 -4.96
N GLN A 158 -8.79 -11.18 -5.84
CA GLN A 158 -9.60 -9.96 -5.92
C GLN A 158 -11.07 -10.30 -6.12
N ALA A 159 -11.94 -9.73 -5.30
CA ALA A 159 -13.37 -9.78 -5.50
C ALA A 159 -13.76 -8.90 -6.72
N LYS A 160 -14.64 -9.40 -7.57
CA LYS A 160 -15.08 -8.64 -8.77
C LYS A 160 -15.99 -7.47 -8.42
N ASP A 161 -16.66 -7.56 -7.29
CA ASP A 161 -17.60 -6.59 -6.73
C ASP A 161 -16.99 -5.72 -5.63
N ASP A 162 -15.67 -5.66 -5.53
CA ASP A 162 -14.97 -4.78 -4.59
C ASP A 162 -15.32 -3.32 -4.87
N THR A 163 -15.85 -2.64 -3.86
CA THR A 163 -16.32 -1.26 -3.98
C THR A 163 -15.19 -0.24 -4.08
N PHE A 164 -13.98 -0.59 -3.63
CA PHE A 164 -12.85 0.34 -3.55
C PHE A 164 -11.76 0.05 -4.57
N ILE A 165 -11.61 -1.22 -4.97
CA ILE A 165 -10.53 -1.66 -5.83
C ILE A 165 -11.09 -2.06 -7.19
N PRO A 166 -10.87 -1.24 -8.24
CA PRO A 166 -11.38 -1.54 -9.56
C PRO A 166 -10.86 -2.86 -10.10
N SER A 167 -11.74 -3.81 -10.42
CA SER A 167 -11.37 -5.13 -10.95
C SER A 167 -10.59 -5.07 -12.28
N ARG A 168 -10.70 -3.97 -13.03
CA ARG A 168 -9.94 -3.74 -14.28
C ARG A 168 -8.45 -3.55 -14.06
N SER A 169 -8.01 -3.15 -12.87
CA SER A 169 -6.59 -3.04 -12.54
C SER A 169 -5.93 -4.41 -12.37
N SER A 170 -6.68 -5.44 -11.97
CA SER A 170 -6.21 -6.83 -11.82
C SER A 170 -6.23 -7.63 -13.13
N ASN A 171 -7.04 -7.23 -14.12
CA ASN A 171 -7.26 -8.00 -15.34
C ASN A 171 -6.22 -7.76 -16.45
N ARG A 172 -5.27 -6.86 -16.27
CA ARG A 172 -4.34 -6.49 -17.35
C ARG A 172 -3.14 -7.42 -17.53
N ARG A 173 -2.92 -8.39 -16.63
CA ARG A 173 -1.81 -9.35 -16.83
C ARG A 173 -2.15 -10.73 -16.28
N ARG A 174 -2.45 -11.65 -17.20
CA ARG A 174 -2.26 -13.07 -16.91
C ARG A 174 -0.75 -13.28 -16.82
N CYS A 175 -0.25 -13.62 -15.63
CA CYS A 175 1.07 -14.23 -15.53
C CYS A 175 1.03 -15.50 -16.38
N GLY A 176 1.83 -15.55 -17.45
CA GLY A 176 1.98 -16.74 -18.26
C GLY A 176 2.46 -17.92 -17.41
N PRO A 177 2.18 -19.16 -17.81
CA PRO A 177 2.62 -20.33 -17.06
C PRO A 177 4.15 -20.33 -17.00
N THR A 178 4.68 -20.40 -15.78
CA THR A 178 6.09 -20.76 -15.56
C THR A 178 6.30 -22.14 -16.19
N ARG A 179 6.97 -22.18 -17.33
CA ARG A 179 7.47 -23.46 -17.89
C ARG A 179 8.45 -24.03 -16.87
N LYS A 180 8.22 -25.29 -16.53
CA LYS A 180 9.10 -26.12 -15.71
C LYS A 180 10.49 -26.23 -16.34
#